data_9b657b1066f8e972f7dc7891b10cba35
#
_entry.id   9b657b1066f8e972f7dc7891b10cba35
#
_cell.length_a   1.000
_cell.length_b   1.000
_cell.length_c   1.000
_cell.angle_alpha   90.00
_cell.angle_beta   90.00
_cell.angle_gamma   90.00
#
_symmetry.space_group_name_H-M   'P 1'
#
loop_
_entity.id
_entity.type
_entity.pdbx_description
1 polymer ?
#
loop_
_entity_poly.entity_id
_entity_poly.type
_entity_poly.pdbx_seq_one_letter_code
_entity_poly.pdbx_strand_id
1 'polypeptide(L)'
;GVSLGGNALLKYLGEQAPNVDWLRGAAAISAPLDLVAAGNHLSDNPFNREVYSRHFLRSLKPKVLEKARRYPGVIDTFKVNQARDLREFDHAYTAPMHGFKDAIDYWTQSASKPWLKKIVTPTLVLNARNDPFLPEHTLVGPNDCSESITLHQPALGGHVGFVTGAWPGHLNWLPERLNGFFQSLEPPTT
;
A
#
# COMPACT_ATOMS: atom_id res chain seq x y z
N GLY A 1 -1.33 -4.64 7.54
CA GLY A 1 -0.57 -3.67 6.76
C GLY A 1 -1.42 -2.50 6.30
N VAL A 2 -0.85 -1.30 6.24
CA VAL A 2 -1.56 -0.09 5.80
C VAL A 2 -0.83 0.52 4.61
N SER A 3 -1.58 1.01 3.60
CA SER A 3 -1.04 1.67 2.41
C SER A 3 0.02 0.78 1.71
N LEU A 4 1.22 1.28 1.42
CA LEU A 4 2.32 0.50 0.83
C LEU A 4 2.68 -0.73 1.69
N GLY A 5 2.57 -0.64 3.03
CA GLY A 5 2.74 -1.78 3.93
C GLY A 5 1.67 -2.86 3.76
N GLY A 6 0.46 -2.48 3.36
CA GLY A 6 -0.60 -3.41 2.98
C GLY A 6 -0.27 -4.15 1.68
N ASN A 7 0.25 -3.45 0.67
CA ASN A 7 0.74 -4.06 -0.55
C ASN A 7 1.88 -5.07 -0.27
N ALA A 8 2.87 -4.67 0.53
CA ALA A 8 3.98 -5.55 0.90
C ALA A 8 3.50 -6.81 1.63
N LEU A 9 2.54 -6.67 2.56
CA LEU A 9 1.91 -7.79 3.27
C LEU A 9 1.23 -8.76 2.29
N LEU A 10 0.38 -8.25 1.40
CA LEU A 10 -0.33 -9.08 0.43
C LEU A 10 0.61 -9.81 -0.54
N LYS A 11 1.64 -9.12 -1.01
CA LYS A 11 2.66 -9.74 -1.85
C LYS A 11 3.38 -10.85 -1.09
N TYR A 12 3.81 -10.60 0.15
CA TYR A 12 4.44 -11.61 1.00
C TYR A 12 3.54 -12.84 1.19
N LEU A 13 2.27 -12.64 1.53
CA LEU A 13 1.31 -13.75 1.72
C LEU A 13 1.13 -14.59 0.44
N GLY A 14 1.08 -13.95 -0.72
CA GLY A 14 0.94 -14.66 -1.98
C GLY A 14 2.22 -15.35 -2.45
N GLU A 15 3.40 -14.77 -2.16
CA GLU A 15 4.70 -15.37 -2.50
C GLU A 15 5.05 -16.54 -1.60
N GLN A 16 4.69 -16.47 -0.31
CA GLN A 16 5.01 -17.50 0.69
C GLN A 16 3.95 -18.59 0.81
N ALA A 17 2.82 -18.48 0.12
CA ALA A 17 1.79 -19.51 0.16
C ALA A 17 2.32 -20.86 -0.36
N PRO A 18 2.02 -21.99 0.31
CA PRO A 18 1.17 -22.14 1.49
C PRO A 18 1.89 -22.00 2.86
N ASN A 19 3.16 -21.61 2.91
CA ASN A 19 4.05 -21.71 4.10
C ASN A 19 3.82 -20.62 5.16
N VAL A 20 2.60 -20.07 5.27
CA VAL A 20 2.21 -19.05 6.25
C VAL A 20 1.11 -19.51 7.21
N ASP A 21 1.06 -20.79 7.49
CA ASP A 21 0.10 -21.46 8.36
C ASP A 21 0.14 -20.98 9.84
N TRP A 22 1.28 -20.39 10.25
CA TRP A 22 1.43 -19.74 11.55
C TRP A 22 0.60 -18.44 11.68
N LEU A 23 0.12 -17.87 10.57
CA LEU A 23 -0.77 -16.71 10.55
C LEU A 23 -2.22 -17.13 10.49
N ARG A 24 -3.00 -16.76 11.51
CA ARG A 24 -4.45 -17.02 11.55
C ARG A 24 -5.24 -16.09 10.62
N GLY A 25 -4.72 -14.92 10.35
CA GLY A 25 -5.36 -13.95 9.47
C GLY A 25 -4.54 -12.69 9.27
N ALA A 26 -4.89 -11.93 8.25
CA ALA A 26 -4.23 -10.68 7.89
C ALA A 26 -5.24 -9.61 7.47
N ALA A 27 -4.85 -8.35 7.55
CA ALA A 27 -5.62 -7.23 7.01
C ALA A 27 -4.73 -6.23 6.29
N ALA A 28 -5.13 -5.88 5.07
CA ALA A 28 -4.49 -4.85 4.25
C ALA A 28 -5.47 -3.70 4.05
N ILE A 29 -5.11 -2.51 4.54
CA ILE A 29 -5.95 -1.31 4.55
C ILE A 29 -5.39 -0.31 3.55
N SER A 30 -6.23 0.14 2.63
CA SER A 30 -5.90 1.17 1.61
C SER A 30 -4.62 0.84 0.85
N ALA A 31 -4.43 -0.45 0.57
CA ALA A 31 -3.24 -0.96 -0.11
C ALA A 31 -3.29 -0.65 -1.61
N PRO A 32 -2.24 -0.03 -2.19
CA PRO A 32 -2.11 0.12 -3.63
C PRO A 32 -1.73 -1.24 -4.26
N LEU A 33 -2.72 -2.01 -4.70
CA LEU A 33 -2.52 -3.36 -5.25
C LEU A 33 -1.80 -3.33 -6.60
N ASP A 34 -2.07 -2.28 -7.38
CA ASP A 34 -1.40 -1.94 -8.64
C ASP A 34 -0.52 -0.70 -8.40
N LEU A 35 0.76 -0.93 -8.11
CA LEU A 35 1.69 0.15 -7.78
C LEU A 35 1.99 1.06 -8.99
N VAL A 36 1.91 0.55 -10.22
CA VAL A 36 2.13 1.36 -11.42
C VAL A 36 1.01 2.38 -11.56
N ALA A 37 -0.24 1.93 -11.44
CA ALA A 37 -1.39 2.82 -11.53
C ALA A 37 -1.43 3.84 -10.39
N ALA A 38 -1.17 3.42 -9.15
CA ALA A 38 -1.14 4.31 -7.99
C ALA A 38 0.03 5.32 -8.07
N GLY A 39 1.22 4.87 -8.44
CA GLY A 39 2.39 5.74 -8.59
C GLY A 39 2.21 6.77 -9.70
N ASN A 40 1.64 6.36 -10.85
CA ASN A 40 1.29 7.28 -11.93
C ASN A 40 0.22 8.29 -11.47
N HIS A 41 -0.81 7.85 -10.79
CA HIS A 41 -1.86 8.73 -10.27
C HIS A 41 -1.32 9.80 -9.30
N LEU A 42 -0.36 9.43 -8.46
CA LEU A 42 0.28 10.37 -7.53
C LEU A 42 1.30 11.30 -8.21
N SER A 43 1.91 10.88 -9.33
CA SER A 43 2.93 11.65 -10.04
C SER A 43 2.36 12.51 -11.17
N ASP A 44 1.39 11.99 -11.94
CA ASP A 44 0.88 12.65 -13.14
C ASP A 44 -0.27 13.63 -12.85
N ASN A 45 -1.08 13.39 -11.79
CA ASN A 45 -2.11 14.31 -11.37
C ASN A 45 -1.48 15.53 -10.67
N PRO A 46 -1.67 16.78 -11.20
CA PRO A 46 -1.03 17.96 -10.63
C PRO A 46 -1.37 18.21 -9.16
N PHE A 47 -2.62 17.99 -8.76
CA PHE A 47 -3.05 18.15 -7.37
C PHE A 47 -2.36 17.12 -6.47
N ASN A 48 -2.38 15.85 -6.85
CA ASN A 48 -1.76 14.78 -6.06
C ASN A 48 -0.25 14.97 -5.97
N ARG A 49 0.40 15.41 -7.04
CA ARG A 49 1.84 15.71 -7.04
C ARG A 49 2.19 16.83 -6.06
N GLU A 50 1.47 17.97 -6.11
CA GLU A 50 1.79 19.12 -5.27
C GLU A 50 1.40 18.90 -3.80
N VAL A 51 0.36 18.15 -3.52
CA VAL A 51 -0.12 17.93 -2.15
C VAL A 51 0.53 16.68 -1.55
N TYR A 52 0.30 15.51 -2.15
CA TYR A 52 0.68 14.24 -1.54
C TYR A 52 2.12 13.83 -1.84
N SER A 53 2.54 13.82 -3.11
CA SER A 53 3.92 13.46 -3.45
C SER A 53 4.93 14.39 -2.79
N ARG A 54 4.65 15.70 -2.79
CA ARG A 54 5.49 16.68 -2.10
C ARG A 54 5.54 16.46 -0.58
N HIS A 55 4.41 16.11 0.03
CA HIS A 55 4.37 15.77 1.46
C HIS A 55 5.24 14.55 1.76
N PHE A 56 5.13 13.47 0.98
CA PHE A 56 5.96 12.29 1.14
C PHE A 56 7.45 12.60 0.94
N LEU A 57 7.81 13.33 -0.09
CA LEU A 57 9.21 13.68 -0.38
C LEU A 57 9.85 14.52 0.73
N ARG A 58 9.10 15.39 1.42
CA ARG A 58 9.59 16.12 2.59
C ARG A 58 10.08 15.21 3.72
N SER A 59 9.47 14.05 3.85
CA SER A 59 9.83 13.05 4.86
C SER A 59 10.91 12.08 4.35
N LEU A 60 10.83 11.67 3.08
CA LEU A 60 11.70 10.64 2.50
C LEU A 60 13.11 11.17 2.19
N LYS A 61 13.21 12.34 1.54
CA LYS A 61 14.52 12.89 1.14
C LYS A 61 15.51 13.06 2.30
N PRO A 62 15.14 13.68 3.43
CA PRO A 62 16.07 13.81 4.55
C PRO A 62 16.61 12.48 5.08
N LYS A 63 15.75 11.44 5.13
CA LYS A 63 16.15 10.09 5.57
C LYS A 63 17.17 9.47 4.61
N VAL A 64 16.96 9.63 3.30
CA VAL A 64 17.88 9.12 2.28
C VAL A 64 19.22 9.88 2.31
N LEU A 65 19.18 11.20 2.45
CA LEU A 65 20.39 12.01 2.56
C LEU A 65 21.20 11.70 3.82
N GLU A 66 20.53 11.42 4.94
CA GLU A 66 21.19 10.94 6.14
C GLU A 66 21.85 9.58 5.93
N LYS A 67 21.14 8.65 5.25
CA LYS A 67 21.72 7.35 4.86
C LYS A 67 22.96 7.53 3.95
N ALA A 68 22.89 8.46 3.00
CA ALA A 68 24.02 8.75 2.11
C ALA A 68 25.26 9.26 2.84
N ARG A 69 25.09 10.03 3.93
CA ARG A 69 26.20 10.45 4.80
C ARG A 69 26.87 9.27 5.49
N ARG A 70 26.09 8.27 5.92
CA ARG A 70 26.61 7.06 6.58
C ARG A 70 27.27 6.10 5.59
N TYR A 71 26.84 6.11 4.34
CA TYR A 71 27.34 5.22 3.28
C TYR A 71 27.71 6.04 2.03
N PRO A 72 28.85 6.75 2.07
CA PRO A 72 29.29 7.60 0.97
C PRO A 72 29.48 6.82 -0.35
N GLY A 73 29.07 7.43 -1.46
CA GLY A 73 29.26 6.85 -2.81
C GLY A 73 28.20 5.83 -3.24
N VAL A 74 27.28 5.43 -2.35
CA VAL A 74 26.24 4.44 -2.68
C VAL A 74 24.98 5.07 -3.29
N ILE A 75 24.69 6.32 -2.93
CA ILE A 75 23.45 7.01 -3.29
C ILE A 75 23.78 8.27 -4.10
N ASP A 76 23.14 8.43 -5.26
CA ASP A 76 23.18 9.66 -6.03
C ASP A 76 22.31 10.75 -5.37
N THR A 77 22.92 11.48 -4.44
CA THR A 77 22.23 12.53 -3.67
C THR A 77 21.75 13.68 -4.53
N PHE A 78 22.41 13.94 -5.69
CA PHE A 78 21.97 14.97 -6.61
C PHE A 78 20.61 14.61 -7.20
N LYS A 79 20.47 13.40 -7.76
CA LYS A 79 19.20 12.93 -8.32
C LYS A 79 18.08 12.87 -7.26
N VAL A 80 18.39 12.39 -6.06
CA VAL A 80 17.42 12.36 -4.94
C VAL A 80 16.93 13.78 -4.61
N ASN A 81 17.81 14.76 -4.55
CA ASN A 81 17.43 16.15 -4.26
C ASN A 81 16.55 16.75 -5.37
N GLN A 82 16.84 16.43 -6.63
CA GLN A 82 16.10 16.95 -7.79
C GLN A 82 14.71 16.32 -7.95
N ALA A 83 14.47 15.13 -7.38
CA ALA A 83 13.18 14.45 -7.51
C ALA A 83 12.00 15.33 -7.07
N ARG A 84 10.96 15.46 -7.91
CA ARG A 84 9.80 16.32 -7.70
C ARG A 84 8.54 15.53 -7.33
N ASP A 85 8.54 14.23 -7.65
CA ASP A 85 7.47 13.29 -7.36
C ASP A 85 8.01 11.92 -6.94
N LEU A 86 7.11 10.98 -6.66
CA LEU A 86 7.48 9.64 -6.21
C LEU A 86 8.14 8.82 -7.32
N ARG A 87 7.78 9.02 -8.60
CA ARG A 87 8.41 8.32 -9.73
C ARG A 87 9.88 8.69 -9.86
N GLU A 88 10.17 10.01 -9.84
CA GLU A 88 11.55 10.50 -9.90
C GLU A 88 12.35 10.05 -8.67
N PHE A 89 11.74 10.04 -7.49
CA PHE A 89 12.40 9.58 -6.28
C PHE A 89 12.71 8.08 -6.30
N ASP A 90 11.74 7.25 -6.70
CA ASP A 90 11.93 5.81 -6.78
C ASP A 90 12.93 5.44 -7.88
N HIS A 91 12.96 6.20 -8.99
CA HIS A 91 13.98 6.04 -10.03
C HIS A 91 15.39 6.40 -9.54
N ALA A 92 15.51 7.46 -8.72
CA ALA A 92 16.80 7.94 -8.23
C ALA A 92 17.35 7.13 -7.04
N TYR A 93 16.46 6.53 -6.23
CA TYR A 93 16.85 5.89 -4.98
C TYR A 93 16.30 4.47 -4.81
N THR A 94 14.97 4.28 -4.77
CA THR A 94 14.39 3.00 -4.38
C THR A 94 14.75 1.89 -5.36
N ALA A 95 14.61 2.13 -6.65
CA ALA A 95 14.91 1.13 -7.67
C ALA A 95 16.39 0.70 -7.65
N PRO A 96 17.37 1.60 -7.79
CA PRO A 96 18.78 1.18 -7.80
C PRO A 96 19.24 0.55 -6.48
N MET A 97 18.72 1.00 -5.34
CA MET A 97 19.08 0.45 -4.03
C MET A 97 18.58 -0.97 -3.82
N HIS A 98 17.57 -1.39 -4.54
CA HIS A 98 16.97 -2.74 -4.44
C HIS A 98 17.16 -3.59 -5.70
N GLY A 99 18.01 -3.16 -6.64
CA GLY A 99 18.37 -3.94 -7.81
C GLY A 99 17.34 -3.92 -8.94
N PHE A 100 16.39 -2.97 -8.93
CA PHE A 100 15.45 -2.75 -10.02
C PHE A 100 16.04 -1.79 -11.05
N LYS A 101 15.62 -1.94 -12.30
CA LYS A 101 16.08 -1.14 -13.43
C LYS A 101 15.68 0.34 -13.30
N ASP A 102 14.45 0.58 -12.92
CA ASP A 102 13.85 1.91 -12.78
C ASP A 102 12.59 1.85 -11.86
N ALA A 103 11.92 2.99 -11.68
CA ALA A 103 10.72 3.08 -10.84
C ALA A 103 9.58 2.19 -11.34
N ILE A 104 9.38 2.09 -12.66
CA ILE A 104 8.31 1.28 -13.25
C ILE A 104 8.59 -0.21 -13.04
N ASP A 105 9.82 -0.64 -13.22
CA ASP A 105 10.26 -2.00 -12.95
C ASP A 105 10.05 -2.36 -11.46
N TYR A 106 10.46 -1.46 -10.55
CA TYR A 106 10.19 -1.59 -9.11
C TYR A 106 8.70 -1.74 -8.83
N TRP A 107 7.86 -0.83 -9.33
CA TRP A 107 6.42 -0.87 -9.10
C TRP A 107 5.76 -2.12 -9.68
N THR A 108 6.16 -2.52 -10.88
CA THR A 108 5.63 -3.73 -11.54
C THR A 108 5.95 -4.99 -10.74
N GLN A 109 7.21 -5.17 -10.35
CA GLN A 109 7.64 -6.36 -9.63
C GLN A 109 7.18 -6.39 -8.17
N SER A 110 6.94 -5.20 -7.56
CA SER A 110 6.53 -5.08 -6.16
C SER A 110 5.01 -5.03 -5.95
N ALA A 111 4.21 -4.96 -7.03
CA ALA A 111 2.76 -4.98 -6.95
C ALA A 111 2.22 -6.30 -6.39
N SER A 112 1.21 -6.22 -5.52
CA SER A 112 0.57 -7.40 -4.93
C SER A 112 -0.56 -7.98 -5.78
N LYS A 113 -1.13 -7.23 -6.70
CA LYS A 113 -2.27 -7.66 -7.52
C LYS A 113 -2.10 -9.04 -8.16
N PRO A 114 -0.94 -9.40 -8.79
CA PRO A 114 -0.75 -10.73 -9.39
C PRO A 114 -0.74 -11.88 -8.38
N TRP A 115 -0.58 -11.58 -7.10
CA TRP A 115 -0.42 -12.57 -6.03
C TRP A 115 -1.71 -12.88 -5.28
N LEU A 116 -2.76 -12.05 -5.44
CA LEU A 116 -4.00 -12.17 -4.66
C LEU A 116 -4.68 -13.55 -4.80
N LYS A 117 -4.61 -14.17 -5.98
CA LYS A 117 -5.16 -15.52 -6.21
C LYS A 117 -4.41 -16.65 -5.49
N LYS A 118 -3.20 -16.37 -5.02
CA LYS A 118 -2.36 -17.37 -4.35
C LYS A 118 -2.46 -17.31 -2.82
N ILE A 119 -3.06 -16.25 -2.27
CA ILE A 119 -3.19 -16.08 -0.82
C ILE A 119 -4.14 -17.14 -0.27
N VAL A 120 -3.65 -17.93 0.69
CA VAL A 120 -4.43 -18.95 1.40
C VAL A 120 -4.80 -18.56 2.82
N THR A 121 -4.11 -17.56 3.38
CA THR A 121 -4.41 -17.02 4.71
C THR A 121 -5.69 -16.18 4.66
N PRO A 122 -6.66 -16.36 5.59
CA PRO A 122 -7.83 -15.48 5.69
C PRO A 122 -7.40 -14.02 5.75
N THR A 123 -7.78 -13.23 4.76
CA THR A 123 -7.24 -11.87 4.61
C THR A 123 -8.35 -10.87 4.27
N LEU A 124 -8.47 -9.82 5.09
CA LEU A 124 -9.31 -8.66 4.78
C LEU A 124 -8.53 -7.68 3.89
N VAL A 125 -9.06 -7.36 2.71
CA VAL A 125 -8.58 -6.27 1.86
C VAL A 125 -9.61 -5.15 1.88
N LEU A 126 -9.27 -4.05 2.54
CA LEU A 126 -10.15 -2.91 2.78
C LEU A 126 -9.63 -1.68 2.03
N ASN A 127 -10.33 -1.28 0.95
CA ASN A 127 -10.01 -0.11 0.14
C ASN A 127 -11.27 0.72 -0.09
N ALA A 128 -11.29 1.98 0.34
CA ALA A 128 -12.40 2.88 0.03
C ALA A 128 -12.40 3.28 -1.44
N ARG A 129 -13.59 3.39 -2.06
CA ARG A 129 -13.72 3.80 -3.48
C ARG A 129 -13.29 5.24 -3.71
N ASN A 130 -13.43 6.10 -2.71
CA ASN A 130 -13.03 7.50 -2.75
C ASN A 130 -11.62 7.76 -2.20
N ASP A 131 -10.74 6.76 -2.20
CA ASP A 131 -9.35 6.95 -1.80
C ASP A 131 -8.63 7.89 -2.78
N PRO A 132 -8.08 9.04 -2.33
CA PRO A 132 -7.44 10.00 -3.23
C PRO A 132 -6.11 9.51 -3.82
N PHE A 133 -5.53 8.43 -3.27
CA PHE A 133 -4.26 7.87 -3.74
C PHE A 133 -4.46 6.73 -4.74
N LEU A 134 -5.64 6.11 -4.73
CA LEU A 134 -5.93 4.90 -5.49
C LEU A 134 -7.06 5.17 -6.49
N PRO A 135 -6.78 5.17 -7.79
CA PRO A 135 -7.85 5.30 -8.79
C PRO A 135 -8.90 4.20 -8.62
N GLU A 136 -10.18 4.54 -8.60
CA GLU A 136 -11.27 3.58 -8.37
C GLU A 136 -11.23 2.40 -9.36
N HIS A 137 -10.85 2.67 -10.61
CA HIS A 137 -10.74 1.63 -11.66
C HIS A 137 -9.63 0.59 -11.40
N THR A 138 -8.75 0.83 -10.42
CA THR A 138 -7.69 -0.12 -10.03
C THR A 138 -8.12 -1.07 -8.91
N LEU A 139 -9.29 -0.83 -8.32
CA LEU A 139 -9.86 -1.74 -7.32
C LEU A 139 -10.14 -3.10 -7.95
N VAL A 140 -9.80 -4.13 -7.20
CA VAL A 140 -9.97 -5.52 -7.64
C VAL A 140 -11.38 -6.03 -7.35
N GLY A 141 -11.85 -6.95 -8.19
CA GLY A 141 -13.11 -7.66 -7.96
C GLY A 141 -12.89 -9.05 -7.35
N PRO A 142 -13.99 -9.76 -6.99
CA PRO A 142 -13.90 -11.12 -6.45
C PRO A 142 -13.15 -12.10 -7.36
N ASN A 143 -13.26 -11.93 -8.67
CA ASN A 143 -12.59 -12.79 -9.65
C ASN A 143 -11.07 -12.61 -9.70
N ASP A 144 -10.54 -11.55 -9.10
CA ASP A 144 -9.10 -11.27 -9.03
C ASP A 144 -8.45 -11.87 -7.77
N CYS A 145 -9.24 -12.40 -6.86
CA CYS A 145 -8.83 -12.84 -5.53
C CYS A 145 -9.03 -14.35 -5.33
N SER A 146 -8.33 -14.91 -4.34
CA SER A 146 -8.63 -16.22 -3.80
C SER A 146 -9.87 -16.19 -2.91
N GLU A 147 -10.44 -17.35 -2.60
CA GLU A 147 -11.56 -17.49 -1.66
C GLU A 147 -11.20 -17.08 -0.21
N SER A 148 -9.91 -17.07 0.12
CA SER A 148 -9.42 -16.63 1.43
C SER A 148 -9.45 -15.11 1.61
N ILE A 149 -9.68 -14.33 0.55
CA ILE A 149 -9.72 -12.87 0.60
C ILE A 149 -11.16 -12.38 0.77
N THR A 150 -11.38 -11.62 1.85
CA THR A 150 -12.60 -10.83 2.05
C THR A 150 -12.37 -9.41 1.53
N LEU A 151 -13.01 -9.04 0.41
CA LEU A 151 -13.00 -7.67 -0.10
C LEU A 151 -14.00 -6.80 0.63
N HIS A 152 -13.57 -5.62 1.08
CA HIS A 152 -14.46 -4.59 1.62
C HIS A 152 -14.11 -3.24 0.99
N GLN A 153 -15.03 -2.72 0.18
CA GLN A 153 -14.82 -1.51 -0.63
C GLN A 153 -15.94 -0.49 -0.37
N PRO A 154 -15.94 0.15 0.82
CA PRO A 154 -16.96 1.15 1.14
C PRO A 154 -16.86 2.34 0.18
N ALA A 155 -18.00 2.99 -0.10
CA ALA A 155 -18.06 4.15 -0.99
C ALA A 155 -17.22 5.33 -0.44
N LEU A 156 -17.21 5.49 0.89
CA LEU A 156 -16.51 6.58 1.59
C LEU A 156 -15.56 6.00 2.63
N GLY A 157 -14.41 6.63 2.79
CA GLY A 157 -13.36 6.22 3.75
C GLY A 157 -12.09 7.05 3.62
N GLY A 158 -11.87 7.63 2.45
CA GLY A 158 -10.58 8.26 2.13
C GLY A 158 -9.46 7.22 2.17
N HIS A 159 -8.25 7.66 2.45
CA HIS A 159 -7.10 6.74 2.49
C HIS A 159 -7.09 5.89 3.78
N VAL A 160 -7.16 6.50 4.95
CA VAL A 160 -7.13 5.79 6.25
C VAL A 160 -8.06 6.39 7.30
N GLY A 161 -8.87 7.38 6.95
CA GLY A 161 -9.72 8.08 7.89
C GLY A 161 -10.94 7.26 8.30
N PHE A 162 -11.71 6.78 7.34
CA PHE A 162 -12.97 6.06 7.55
C PHE A 162 -13.86 6.74 8.61
N VAL A 163 -13.98 8.09 8.48
CA VAL A 163 -14.76 8.91 9.42
C VAL A 163 -16.22 8.53 9.34
N THR A 164 -16.84 8.30 10.49
CA THR A 164 -18.28 7.95 10.63
C THR A 164 -18.93 8.71 11.76
N GLY A 165 -20.27 8.67 11.84
CA GLY A 165 -21.05 9.34 12.86
C GLY A 165 -21.44 10.78 12.52
N ALA A 166 -22.23 11.40 13.43
CA ALA A 166 -22.63 12.80 13.29
C ALA A 166 -21.42 13.73 13.40
N TRP A 167 -21.54 14.91 12.80
CA TRP A 167 -20.49 15.96 12.87
C TRP A 167 -20.04 16.23 14.33
N PRO A 168 -18.71 16.28 14.64
CA PRO A 168 -17.55 16.23 13.73
C PRO A 168 -17.10 14.82 13.27
N GLY A 169 -17.83 13.75 13.63
CA GLY A 169 -17.50 12.39 13.31
C GLY A 169 -16.45 11.78 14.26
N HIS A 170 -16.17 10.48 14.06
CA HIS A 170 -15.17 9.73 14.82
C HIS A 170 -14.47 8.68 13.93
N LEU A 171 -13.33 8.15 14.39
CA LEU A 171 -12.49 7.19 13.67
C LEU A 171 -12.66 5.72 14.13
N ASN A 172 -13.71 5.43 14.90
CA ASN A 172 -13.90 4.10 15.53
C ASN A 172 -14.23 3.00 14.53
N TRP A 173 -14.79 3.35 13.37
CA TRP A 173 -15.25 2.36 12.40
C TRP A 173 -14.14 1.42 11.93
N LEU A 174 -12.94 1.93 11.63
CA LEU A 174 -11.83 1.11 11.15
C LEU A 174 -11.35 0.10 12.21
N PRO A 175 -11.04 0.50 13.45
CA PRO A 175 -10.71 -0.46 14.53
C PRO A 175 -11.80 -1.48 14.78
N GLU A 176 -13.07 -1.08 14.82
CA GLU A 176 -14.21 -1.98 15.01
C GLU A 176 -14.33 -3.00 13.87
N ARG A 177 -14.17 -2.54 12.62
CA ARG A 177 -14.20 -3.42 11.43
C ARG A 177 -13.06 -4.45 11.46
N LEU A 178 -11.85 -4.02 11.85
CA LEU A 178 -10.69 -4.91 11.96
C LEU A 178 -10.88 -5.92 13.09
N ASN A 179 -11.32 -5.46 14.25
CA ASN A 179 -11.58 -6.31 15.40
C ASN A 179 -12.65 -7.36 15.07
N GLY A 180 -13.77 -6.96 14.48
CA GLY A 180 -14.81 -7.89 14.04
C GLY A 180 -14.31 -8.94 13.03
N PHE A 181 -13.41 -8.55 12.11
CA PHE A 181 -12.80 -9.51 11.19
C PHE A 181 -11.92 -10.53 11.94
N PHE A 182 -11.02 -10.07 12.79
CA PHE A 182 -10.13 -10.99 13.51
C PHE A 182 -10.88 -11.88 14.50
N GLN A 183 -11.90 -11.38 15.18
CA GLN A 183 -12.76 -12.19 16.04
C GLN A 183 -13.51 -13.29 15.28
N SER A 184 -13.90 -13.03 14.03
CA SER A 184 -14.57 -14.07 13.20
C SER A 184 -13.65 -15.23 12.81
N LEU A 185 -12.34 -15.09 12.99
CA LEU A 185 -11.34 -16.14 12.74
C LEU A 185 -11.03 -16.99 13.98
N GLU A 186 -11.53 -16.58 15.16
CA GLU A 186 -11.36 -17.36 16.38
C GLU A 186 -12.34 -18.55 16.39
N PRO A 187 -11.91 -19.73 16.88
CA PRO A 187 -12.84 -20.82 17.07
C PRO A 187 -13.93 -20.38 18.06
N PRO A 188 -15.18 -20.88 17.91
CA PRO A 188 -16.24 -20.58 18.86
C PRO A 188 -15.77 -20.94 20.27
N THR A 189 -15.87 -19.98 21.18
CA THR A 189 -15.63 -20.23 22.60
C THR A 189 -16.66 -21.24 23.09
N THR A 190 -16.20 -22.45 23.43
CA THR A 190 -16.99 -23.51 24.07
C THR A 190 -17.35 -23.13 25.48
#